data_da16fa3234d8ad56618d04a464bcbe97
#
_entry.id   da16fa3234d8ad56618d04a464bcbe97
#
_cell.length_a   1.000
_cell.length_b   1.000
_cell.length_c   1.000
_cell.angle_alpha   90.00
_cell.angle_beta   90.00
_cell.angle_gamma   90.00
#
_symmetry.space_group_name_H-M   'P 1'
#
loop_
_entity.id
_entity.type
_entity.pdbx_description
1 polymer ?
#
loop_
_entity_poly.entity_id
_entity_poly.type
_entity_poly.pdbx_seq_one_letter_code
_entity_poly.pdbx_strand_id
1 'polypeptide(L)'
;GVQIVGVTADTIISIIARIINAHPRVKTIYFTDDDFSVIPKDLIAFCKKIVEKKFDVTFMCLARMTDLNEQSIEWMGKAKFRNLNMGVETFSDKILKDLSKKCTAEVIHQNIKYLQQNNIALYMNIIIVTPESTLNDIEETIFWVMYYIQKENINVGINPWVMPLKGSN
;
A
#
# COMPACT_ATOMS: atom_id res chain seq x y z
N GLY A 1 0.24 -18.03 -15.85
CA GLY A 1 0.38 -16.63 -15.51
C GLY A 1 -0.99 -16.03 -15.31
N VAL A 2 -1.19 -15.27 -14.25
CA VAL A 2 -2.43 -14.50 -14.02
C VAL A 2 -2.41 -13.33 -15.01
N GLN A 3 -3.43 -13.24 -15.86
CA GLN A 3 -3.59 -12.12 -16.75
C GLN A 3 -4.17 -10.94 -15.97
N ILE A 4 -3.40 -9.87 -15.78
CA ILE A 4 -3.90 -8.64 -15.18
C ILE A 4 -4.77 -7.93 -16.21
N VAL A 5 -6.08 -7.89 -15.97
CA VAL A 5 -7.01 -7.12 -16.80
C VAL A 5 -7.11 -5.72 -16.20
N GLY A 6 -6.37 -4.79 -16.76
CA GLY A 6 -6.38 -3.39 -16.33
C GLY A 6 -7.55 -2.61 -16.97
N VAL A 7 -8.25 -1.85 -16.16
CA VAL A 7 -9.22 -0.84 -16.62
C VAL A 7 -8.47 0.46 -16.89
N THR A 8 -8.81 1.18 -17.96
CA THR A 8 -8.14 2.45 -18.28
C THR A 8 -8.41 3.52 -17.21
N ALA A 9 -7.46 4.44 -17.03
CA ALA A 9 -7.61 5.57 -16.11
C ALA A 9 -8.89 6.39 -16.41
N ASP A 10 -9.21 6.59 -17.69
CA ASP A 10 -10.42 7.34 -18.11
C ASP A 10 -11.71 6.63 -17.70
N THR A 11 -11.73 5.30 -17.81
CA THR A 11 -12.89 4.51 -17.35
C THR A 11 -13.07 4.63 -15.84
N ILE A 12 -11.99 4.51 -15.06
CA ILE A 12 -12.05 4.65 -13.60
C ILE A 12 -12.54 6.05 -13.23
N ILE A 13 -12.03 7.10 -13.85
CA ILE A 13 -12.45 8.48 -13.61
C ILE A 13 -13.92 8.70 -13.94
N SER A 14 -14.41 8.12 -15.04
CA SER A 14 -15.84 8.17 -15.38
C SER A 14 -16.70 7.48 -14.32
N ILE A 15 -16.28 6.33 -13.81
CA ILE A 15 -16.98 5.62 -12.72
C ILE A 15 -16.99 6.49 -11.46
N ILE A 16 -15.85 7.07 -11.07
CA ILE A 16 -15.74 7.97 -9.91
C ILE A 16 -16.74 9.14 -10.03
N ALA A 17 -16.75 9.81 -11.19
CA ALA A 17 -17.66 10.92 -11.45
C ALA A 17 -19.14 10.49 -11.30
N ARG A 18 -19.50 9.33 -11.83
CA ARG A 18 -20.85 8.77 -11.69
C ARG A 18 -21.22 8.47 -10.24
N ILE A 19 -20.30 7.89 -9.47
CA ILE A 19 -20.50 7.60 -8.04
C ILE A 19 -20.76 8.90 -7.27
N ILE A 20 -19.91 9.93 -7.47
CA ILE A 20 -20.05 11.21 -6.78
C ILE A 20 -21.36 11.90 -7.14
N ASN A 21 -21.76 11.86 -8.41
CA ASN A 21 -23.04 12.46 -8.86
C ASN A 21 -24.26 11.72 -8.30
N ALA A 22 -24.20 10.39 -8.25
CA ALA A 22 -25.30 9.59 -7.69
C ALA A 22 -25.36 9.65 -6.16
N HIS A 23 -24.22 9.86 -5.50
CA HIS A 23 -24.07 9.86 -4.05
C HIS A 23 -23.29 11.08 -3.56
N PRO A 24 -23.90 12.30 -3.53
CA PRO A 24 -23.18 13.55 -3.20
C PRO A 24 -22.60 13.59 -1.78
N ARG A 25 -23.01 12.68 -0.89
CA ARG A 25 -22.48 12.57 0.48
C ARG A 25 -21.23 11.69 0.60
N VAL A 26 -20.80 11.03 -0.47
CA VAL A 26 -19.55 10.25 -0.48
C VAL A 26 -18.37 11.17 -0.20
N LYS A 27 -17.54 10.79 0.77
CA LYS A 27 -16.31 11.52 1.13
C LYS A 27 -15.04 10.71 0.86
N THR A 28 -15.17 9.39 0.75
CA THR A 28 -14.04 8.51 0.50
C THR A 28 -14.41 7.42 -0.49
N ILE A 29 -13.51 7.13 -1.42
CA ILE A 29 -13.59 6.00 -2.34
C ILE A 29 -12.44 5.05 -2.03
N TYR A 30 -12.78 3.77 -1.83
CA TYR A 30 -11.80 2.73 -1.56
C TYR A 30 -11.68 1.81 -2.78
N PHE A 31 -10.49 1.72 -3.35
CA PHE A 31 -10.15 0.75 -4.38
C PHE A 31 -9.76 -0.56 -3.72
N THR A 32 -10.53 -1.61 -3.99
CA THR A 32 -10.39 -2.93 -3.37
C THR A 32 -9.64 -3.93 -4.24
N ASP A 33 -8.97 -3.46 -5.29
CA ASP A 33 -8.06 -4.29 -6.09
C ASP A 33 -6.92 -4.79 -5.20
N ASP A 34 -6.52 -6.05 -5.35
CA ASP A 34 -5.46 -6.68 -4.56
C ASP A 34 -4.14 -5.90 -4.61
N ASP A 35 -3.93 -5.15 -5.69
CA ASP A 35 -2.78 -4.29 -5.88
C ASP A 35 -3.09 -3.16 -6.87
N PHE A 36 -3.45 -2.01 -6.33
CA PHE A 36 -3.72 -0.83 -7.13
C PHE A 36 -2.43 -0.19 -7.71
N SER A 37 -1.26 -0.55 -7.19
CA SER A 37 0.03 0.05 -7.53
C SER A 37 0.86 -0.72 -8.57
N VAL A 38 0.31 -1.77 -9.18
CA VAL A 38 1.04 -2.71 -10.07
C VAL A 38 1.83 -2.03 -11.19
N ILE A 39 1.38 -0.88 -11.69
CA ILE A 39 2.03 -0.16 -12.78
C ILE A 39 2.26 1.30 -12.37
N PRO A 40 3.41 1.66 -11.76
CA PRO A 40 3.66 3.01 -11.25
C PRO A 40 3.45 4.13 -12.28
N LYS A 41 3.76 3.87 -13.55
CA LYS A 41 3.55 4.85 -14.64
C LYS A 41 2.07 5.16 -14.85
N ASP A 42 1.24 4.15 -14.87
CA ASP A 42 -0.21 4.30 -15.05
C ASP A 42 -0.84 4.90 -13.79
N LEU A 43 -0.33 4.57 -12.61
CA LEU A 43 -0.73 5.17 -11.34
C LEU A 43 -0.49 6.69 -11.35
N ILE A 44 0.68 7.14 -11.78
CA ILE A 44 1.00 8.57 -11.88
C ILE A 44 0.07 9.28 -12.87
N ALA A 45 -0.16 8.68 -14.04
CA ALA A 45 -1.06 9.24 -15.04
C ALA A 45 -2.50 9.34 -14.52
N PHE A 46 -2.96 8.32 -13.81
CA PHE A 46 -4.25 8.31 -13.12
C PHE A 46 -4.33 9.43 -12.07
N CYS A 47 -3.34 9.56 -11.19
CA CYS A 47 -3.30 10.60 -10.16
C CYS A 47 -3.33 12.02 -10.76
N LYS A 48 -2.60 12.25 -11.85
CA LYS A 48 -2.64 13.54 -12.56
C LYS A 48 -4.06 13.87 -13.04
N LYS A 49 -4.74 12.93 -13.64
CA LYS A 49 -6.14 13.11 -14.10
C LYS A 49 -7.10 13.36 -12.93
N ILE A 50 -6.92 12.69 -11.77
CA ILE A 50 -7.70 12.96 -10.56
C ILE A 50 -7.51 14.40 -10.08
N VAL A 51 -6.26 14.89 -10.07
CA VAL A 51 -5.94 16.27 -9.69
C VAL A 51 -6.62 17.27 -10.61
N GLU A 52 -6.60 17.04 -11.92
CA GLU A 52 -7.28 17.87 -12.93
C GLU A 52 -8.80 17.93 -12.72
N LYS A 53 -9.41 16.82 -12.33
CA LYS A 53 -10.88 16.71 -12.10
C LYS A 53 -11.34 17.41 -10.83
N LYS A 54 -10.45 17.70 -9.88
CA LYS A 54 -10.73 18.40 -8.61
C LYS A 54 -11.89 17.78 -7.81
N PHE A 55 -11.99 16.46 -7.77
CA PHE A 55 -13.01 15.76 -6.98
C PHE A 55 -12.90 16.13 -5.49
N ASP A 56 -14.06 16.34 -4.83
CA ASP A 56 -14.14 16.59 -3.39
C ASP A 56 -14.30 15.28 -2.60
N VAL A 57 -13.41 14.33 -2.86
CA VAL A 57 -13.34 13.05 -2.18
C VAL A 57 -11.89 12.68 -1.91
N THR A 58 -11.67 11.82 -0.95
CA THR A 58 -10.37 11.19 -0.68
C THR A 58 -10.35 9.76 -1.22
N PHE A 59 -9.17 9.19 -1.37
CA PHE A 59 -8.98 7.85 -1.88
C PHE A 59 -8.21 6.98 -0.89
N MET A 60 -8.54 5.68 -0.90
CA MET A 60 -7.84 4.61 -0.19
C MET A 60 -7.62 3.46 -1.16
N CYS A 61 -6.54 2.70 -0.99
CA CYS A 61 -6.30 1.49 -1.77
C CYS A 61 -5.38 0.50 -1.05
N LEU A 62 -5.34 -0.73 -1.60
CA LEU A 62 -4.27 -1.67 -1.30
C LEU A 62 -3.11 -1.42 -2.28
N ALA A 63 -1.89 -1.53 -1.80
CA ALA A 63 -0.69 -1.33 -2.60
C ALA A 63 0.47 -2.21 -2.10
N ARG A 64 1.48 -2.38 -2.94
CA ARG A 64 2.73 -3.04 -2.56
C ARG A 64 3.85 -2.04 -2.38
N MET A 65 4.71 -2.27 -1.38
CA MET A 65 5.90 -1.45 -1.15
C MET A 65 6.84 -1.44 -2.37
N THR A 66 6.91 -2.54 -3.11
CA THR A 66 7.77 -2.69 -4.29
C THR A 66 7.39 -1.82 -5.47
N ASP A 67 6.12 -1.42 -5.57
CA ASP A 67 5.57 -0.77 -6.76
C ASP A 67 5.43 0.74 -6.56
N LEU A 68 5.79 1.21 -5.36
CA LEU A 68 5.80 2.62 -5.01
C LEU A 68 7.23 3.19 -5.00
N ASN A 69 7.31 4.46 -5.34
CA ASN A 69 8.50 5.28 -5.23
C ASN A 69 8.12 6.71 -4.84
N GLU A 70 9.11 7.55 -4.57
CA GLU A 70 8.90 8.94 -4.18
C GLU A 70 7.90 9.67 -5.09
N GLN A 71 8.10 9.57 -6.42
CA GLN A 71 7.27 10.28 -7.39
C GLN A 71 5.83 9.77 -7.39
N SER A 72 5.59 8.45 -7.32
CA SER A 72 4.24 7.90 -7.28
C SER A 72 3.52 8.30 -6.00
N ILE A 73 4.22 8.25 -4.84
CA ILE A 73 3.67 8.66 -3.54
C ILE A 73 3.33 10.16 -3.53
N GLU A 74 4.18 11.01 -4.08
CA GLU A 74 3.93 12.44 -4.22
C GLU A 74 2.64 12.71 -5.02
N TRP A 75 2.48 12.04 -6.17
CA TRP A 75 1.26 12.20 -6.99
C TRP A 75 0.02 11.61 -6.32
N MET A 76 0.15 10.51 -5.59
CA MET A 76 -0.95 9.98 -4.76
C MET A 76 -1.38 10.99 -3.70
N GLY A 77 -0.44 11.64 -3.01
CA GLY A 77 -0.73 12.70 -2.03
C GLY A 77 -1.49 13.88 -2.65
N LYS A 78 -1.03 14.36 -3.83
CA LYS A 78 -1.70 15.41 -4.62
C LYS A 78 -3.11 15.00 -5.07
N ALA A 79 -3.29 13.74 -5.44
CA ALA A 79 -4.57 13.16 -5.82
C ALA A 79 -5.50 12.85 -4.63
N LYS A 80 -5.15 13.26 -3.41
CA LYS A 80 -5.91 13.04 -2.18
C LYS A 80 -6.04 11.56 -1.77
N PHE A 81 -5.09 10.71 -2.11
CA PHE A 81 -4.95 9.45 -1.38
C PHE A 81 -4.61 9.76 0.07
N ARG A 82 -5.31 9.14 1.03
CA ARG A 82 -5.15 9.42 2.45
C ARG A 82 -4.87 8.19 3.29
N ASN A 83 -5.08 7.01 2.75
CA ASN A 83 -4.75 5.77 3.42
C ASN A 83 -4.33 4.69 2.42
N LEU A 84 -3.24 4.01 2.70
CA LEU A 84 -2.79 2.83 1.98
C LEU A 84 -2.74 1.65 2.93
N ASN A 85 -3.29 0.51 2.51
CA ASN A 85 -3.16 -0.76 3.18
C ASN A 85 -2.10 -1.59 2.44
N MET A 86 -1.02 -1.99 3.12
CA MET A 86 0.16 -2.57 2.49
C MET A 86 0.66 -3.79 3.25
N GLY A 87 0.99 -4.84 2.50
CA GLY A 87 1.71 -6.00 3.02
C GLY A 87 3.21 -5.65 3.17
N VAL A 88 3.60 -5.17 4.32
CA VAL A 88 5.02 -4.97 4.70
C VAL A 88 5.65 -6.30 5.06
N GLU A 89 4.90 -7.15 5.73
CA GLU A 89 5.18 -8.50 6.19
C GLU A 89 6.22 -8.55 7.32
N THR A 90 7.42 -8.03 7.12
CA THR A 90 8.54 -8.08 8.06
C THR A 90 9.53 -6.95 7.78
N PHE A 91 10.44 -6.70 8.73
CA PHE A 91 11.59 -5.81 8.52
C PHE A 91 12.91 -6.58 8.42
N SER A 92 12.89 -7.92 8.45
CA SER A 92 14.07 -8.75 8.17
C SER A 92 14.24 -8.96 6.67
N ASP A 93 15.38 -8.52 6.11
CA ASP A 93 15.70 -8.73 4.69
C ASP A 93 15.78 -10.21 4.31
N LYS A 94 16.21 -11.07 5.25
CA LYS A 94 16.23 -12.52 5.06
C LYS A 94 14.81 -13.04 4.83
N ILE A 95 13.87 -12.68 5.72
CA ILE A 95 12.48 -13.16 5.64
C ILE A 95 11.76 -12.52 4.44
N LEU A 96 12.03 -11.26 4.11
CA LEU A 96 11.50 -10.65 2.88
C LEU A 96 11.90 -11.45 1.64
N LYS A 97 13.13 -11.90 1.56
CA LYS A 97 13.63 -12.76 0.49
C LYS A 97 12.94 -14.13 0.47
N ASP A 98 12.79 -14.78 1.63
CA ASP A 98 12.13 -16.07 1.77
C ASP A 98 10.65 -16.00 1.35
N LEU A 99 9.98 -14.89 1.67
CA LEU A 99 8.62 -14.59 1.22
C LEU A 99 8.54 -14.13 -0.25
N SER A 100 9.66 -14.18 -0.98
CA SER A 100 9.76 -13.71 -2.37
C SER A 100 9.32 -12.25 -2.57
N LYS A 101 9.45 -11.41 -1.52
CA LYS A 101 9.24 -9.97 -1.63
C LYS A 101 10.44 -9.34 -2.32
N LYS A 102 10.19 -8.55 -3.36
CA LYS A 102 11.24 -7.89 -4.16
C LYS A 102 11.60 -6.52 -3.58
N CYS A 103 11.67 -6.40 -2.26
CA CYS A 103 12.06 -5.18 -1.55
C CYS A 103 12.96 -5.52 -0.37
N THR A 104 13.64 -4.50 0.15
CA THR A 104 14.44 -4.55 1.36
C THR A 104 13.80 -3.72 2.47
N ALA A 105 14.20 -3.93 3.72
CA ALA A 105 13.79 -3.11 4.84
C ALA A 105 14.11 -1.61 4.60
N GLU A 106 15.23 -1.30 3.96
CA GLU A 106 15.59 0.07 3.58
C GLU A 106 14.55 0.72 2.66
N VAL A 107 14.10 0.01 1.62
CA VAL A 107 13.03 0.49 0.71
C VAL A 107 11.72 0.71 1.46
N ILE A 108 11.38 -0.19 2.40
CA ILE A 108 10.21 -0.05 3.25
C ILE A 108 10.31 1.23 4.09
N HIS A 109 11.42 1.45 4.79
CA HIS A 109 11.64 2.65 5.60
C HIS A 109 11.55 3.93 4.77
N GLN A 110 12.13 3.91 3.57
CA GLN A 110 12.11 5.06 2.68
C GLN A 110 10.70 5.39 2.20
N ASN A 111 9.93 4.40 1.78
CA ASN A 111 8.56 4.60 1.34
C ASN A 111 7.65 5.06 2.50
N ILE A 112 7.82 4.54 3.71
CA ILE A 112 7.10 5.02 4.91
C ILE A 112 7.37 6.52 5.12
N LYS A 113 8.63 6.94 5.01
CA LYS A 113 9.00 8.36 5.11
C LYS A 113 8.30 9.22 4.05
N TYR A 114 8.27 8.77 2.79
CA TYR A 114 7.59 9.48 1.71
C TYR A 114 6.07 9.56 1.94
N LEU A 115 5.44 8.48 2.43
CA LEU A 115 4.02 8.47 2.77
C LEU A 115 3.70 9.52 3.84
N GLN A 116 4.50 9.57 4.91
CA GLN A 116 4.34 10.58 5.97
C GLN A 116 4.49 12.01 5.45
N GLN A 117 5.51 12.28 4.62
CA GLN A 117 5.73 13.58 4.01
C GLN A 117 4.58 14.06 3.12
N ASN A 118 3.81 13.12 2.55
CA ASN A 118 2.67 13.39 1.69
C ASN A 118 1.32 13.26 2.39
N ASN A 119 1.29 13.18 3.73
CA ASN A 119 0.08 13.04 4.55
C ASN A 119 -0.79 11.86 4.14
N ILE A 120 -0.16 10.73 3.83
CA ILE A 120 -0.81 9.47 3.51
C ILE A 120 -0.62 8.53 4.70
N ALA A 121 -1.71 8.17 5.35
CA ALA A 121 -1.69 7.18 6.42
C ALA A 121 -1.38 5.78 5.86
N LEU A 122 -0.66 4.99 6.64
CA LEU A 122 -0.28 3.63 6.30
C LEU A 122 -0.93 2.64 7.28
N TYR A 123 -1.59 1.62 6.76
CA TYR A 123 -1.92 0.42 7.50
C TYR A 123 -0.96 -0.69 7.07
N MET A 124 -0.04 -1.07 7.96
CA MET A 124 0.96 -2.13 7.72
C MET A 124 0.40 -3.48 8.15
N ASN A 125 0.39 -4.45 7.23
CA ASN A 125 0.19 -5.85 7.60
C ASN A 125 1.56 -6.48 7.88
N ILE A 126 1.72 -7.04 9.07
CA ILE A 126 2.97 -7.63 9.57
C ILE A 126 2.74 -9.11 9.88
N ILE A 127 3.70 -9.93 9.53
CA ILE A 127 3.82 -11.34 9.92
C ILE A 127 4.98 -11.43 10.89
N ILE A 128 4.71 -11.87 12.13
CA ILE A 128 5.76 -11.95 13.16
C ILE A 128 6.63 -13.20 12.97
N VAL A 129 6.00 -14.33 12.67
CA VAL A 129 6.70 -15.63 12.58
C VAL A 129 6.42 -16.30 11.24
N THR A 130 7.47 -16.68 10.56
CA THR A 130 7.44 -17.61 9.42
C THR A 130 8.22 -18.87 9.81
N PRO A 131 8.07 -20.00 9.08
CA PRO A 131 8.85 -21.21 9.36
C PRO A 131 10.37 -20.97 9.36
N GLU A 132 10.84 -19.99 8.59
CA GLU A 132 12.26 -19.68 8.38
C GLU A 132 12.79 -18.59 9.35
N SER A 133 11.92 -18.04 10.22
CA SER A 133 12.29 -16.96 11.14
C SER A 133 13.21 -17.44 12.25
N THR A 134 14.30 -16.72 12.48
CA THR A 134 15.12 -16.81 13.70
C THR A 134 14.62 -15.82 14.75
N LEU A 135 15.10 -15.96 15.99
CA LEU A 135 14.78 -14.97 17.04
C LEU A 135 15.21 -13.55 16.64
N ASN A 136 16.37 -13.41 16.00
CA ASN A 136 16.85 -12.10 15.56
C ASN A 136 15.91 -11.47 14.52
N ASP A 137 15.38 -12.25 13.56
CA ASP A 137 14.42 -11.77 12.57
C ASP A 137 13.13 -11.27 13.23
N ILE A 138 12.68 -11.98 14.26
CA ILE A 138 11.49 -11.62 15.04
C ILE A 138 11.74 -10.35 15.85
N GLU A 139 12.86 -10.28 16.56
CA GLU A 139 13.25 -9.12 17.38
C GLU A 139 13.39 -7.86 16.51
N GLU A 140 14.04 -7.96 15.36
CA GLU A 140 14.17 -6.86 14.40
C GLU A 140 12.80 -6.35 13.93
N THR A 141 11.91 -7.27 13.56
CA THR A 141 10.56 -6.91 13.12
C THR A 141 9.75 -6.26 14.24
N ILE A 142 9.80 -6.82 15.45
CA ILE A 142 9.10 -6.25 16.63
C ILE A 142 9.66 -4.84 16.94
N PHE A 143 10.98 -4.67 16.93
CA PHE A 143 11.61 -3.37 17.16
C PHE A 143 11.05 -2.30 16.23
N TRP A 144 11.01 -2.56 14.93
CA TRP A 144 10.52 -1.59 13.95
C TRP A 144 9.00 -1.38 14.04
N VAL A 145 8.23 -2.42 14.32
CA VAL A 145 6.79 -2.29 14.59
C VAL A 145 6.55 -1.36 15.78
N MET A 146 7.26 -1.58 16.91
CA MET A 146 7.15 -0.74 18.11
C MET A 146 7.61 0.70 17.85
N TYR A 147 8.58 0.90 17.00
CA TYR A 147 9.01 2.23 16.58
C TYR A 147 7.92 2.95 15.75
N TYR A 148 7.34 2.24 14.78
CA TYR A 148 6.38 2.86 13.86
C TYR A 148 4.99 3.06 14.46
N ILE A 149 4.52 2.18 15.34
CA ILE A 149 3.20 2.34 15.98
C ILE A 149 3.11 3.62 16.83
N GLN A 150 4.23 4.21 17.20
CA GLN A 150 4.29 5.48 17.92
C GLN A 150 4.23 6.70 16.98
N LYS A 151 4.27 6.50 15.67
CA LYS A 151 4.22 7.59 14.69
C LYS A 151 2.78 7.88 14.29
N GLU A 152 2.49 9.16 14.08
CA GLU A 152 1.19 9.57 13.56
C GLU A 152 0.91 8.95 12.18
N ASN A 153 -0.34 8.62 11.94
CA ASN A 153 -0.81 8.08 10.66
C ASN A 153 -0.24 6.70 10.28
N ILE A 154 0.30 5.94 11.25
CA ILE A 154 0.70 4.55 11.04
C ILE A 154 -0.14 3.65 11.93
N ASN A 155 -0.79 2.65 11.31
CA ASN A 155 -1.52 1.60 11.98
C ASN A 155 -0.90 0.25 11.61
N VAL A 156 -0.94 -0.70 12.51
CA VAL A 156 -0.32 -2.02 12.31
C VAL A 156 -1.35 -3.11 12.55
N GLY A 157 -1.54 -3.97 11.55
CA GLY A 157 -2.22 -5.25 11.69
C GLY A 157 -1.18 -6.36 11.83
N ILE A 158 -1.26 -7.12 12.91
CA ILE A 158 -0.32 -8.20 13.19
C ILE A 158 -0.96 -9.55 12.89
N ASN A 159 -0.34 -10.31 12.00
CA ASN A 159 -0.60 -11.72 11.79
C ASN A 159 0.49 -12.52 12.52
N PRO A 160 0.17 -13.26 13.58
CA PRO A 160 1.19 -13.92 14.39
C PRO A 160 1.96 -15.00 13.62
N TRP A 161 1.38 -15.57 12.57
CA TRP A 161 2.00 -16.60 11.73
C TRP A 161 1.46 -16.60 10.30
N VAL A 162 2.20 -17.24 9.38
CA VAL A 162 1.72 -17.52 8.02
C VAL A 162 0.77 -18.71 8.06
N MET A 163 -0.43 -18.55 7.50
CA MET A 163 -1.32 -19.67 7.20
C MET A 163 -1.09 -20.15 5.76
N PRO A 164 -0.45 -21.30 5.54
CA PRO A 164 -0.28 -21.84 4.19
C PRO A 164 -1.66 -22.23 3.61
N LEU A 165 -2.00 -21.64 2.48
CA LEU A 165 -3.18 -22.06 1.73
C LEU A 165 -2.84 -23.33 0.94
N LYS A 166 -3.86 -24.20 0.74
CA LYS A 166 -3.70 -25.42 -0.05
C LYS A 166 -3.25 -25.04 -1.48
N GLY A 167 -2.05 -25.49 -1.88
CA GLY A 167 -1.45 -25.18 -3.18
C GLY A 167 -0.49 -23.98 -3.20
N SER A 168 -0.21 -23.32 -2.06
CA SER A 168 0.95 -22.45 -1.91
C SER A 168 2.19 -23.30 -1.61
N ASN A 169 3.28 -23.06 -2.35
CA ASN A 169 4.58 -23.65 -2.02
C ASN A 169 5.21 -22.89 -0.88
#